data_277355135a13ea4547b54ec385f8ca46
#
_entry.id   277355135a13ea4547b54ec385f8ca46
#
_cell.length_a   1.000
_cell.length_b   1.000
_cell.length_c   1.000
_cell.angle_alpha   90.00
_cell.angle_beta   90.00
_cell.angle_gamma   90.00
#
_symmetry.space_group_name_H-M   'P 1'
#
loop_
_entity.id
_entity.type
_entity.pdbx_description
1 polymer ?
#
loop_
_entity_poly.entity_id
_entity_poly.type
_entity_poly.pdbx_seq_one_letter_code
_entity_poly.pdbx_strand_id
1 'polypeptide(L)'
;MTRSTTPFWLDPKLWAISVAETLAWAGLFYMFPALLLRWNHHFGWSISELSFGLMLALVISAVVGILSGKLIDKGFGRPLVALSVIAGGLLLLFLIVVQELWQFYLVWGSVGVFMGGCFYDPCFALLTRKYGKNAKGPIVMVTFFAGLAITV
;
A
#
# COMPACT_ATOMS: atom_id res chain seq x y z
N MET A 1 14.82 20.76 -22.98
CA MET A 1 13.86 19.91 -22.32
C MET A 1 12.94 19.31 -23.37
N THR A 2 13.27 18.15 -23.87
CA THR A 2 12.49 17.45 -24.89
C THR A 2 11.17 16.99 -24.27
N ARG A 3 10.06 17.59 -24.69
CA ARG A 3 8.71 17.09 -24.39
C ARG A 3 8.62 15.69 -25.02
N SER A 4 8.60 14.65 -24.21
CA SER A 4 8.24 13.32 -24.66
C SER A 4 6.82 13.41 -25.22
N THR A 5 6.69 13.27 -26.54
CA THR A 5 5.41 13.30 -27.27
C THR A 5 4.62 12.01 -27.10
N THR A 6 5.17 11.03 -26.38
CA THR A 6 4.48 9.77 -26.10
C THR A 6 3.38 9.97 -25.05
N PRO A 7 2.14 9.57 -25.35
CA PRO A 7 1.04 9.60 -24.38
C PRO A 7 1.42 8.86 -23.10
N PHE A 8 1.00 9.38 -21.93
CA PHE A 8 1.36 8.79 -20.62
C PHE A 8 0.89 7.33 -20.45
N TRP A 9 -0.19 6.93 -21.10
CA TRP A 9 -0.71 5.55 -21.07
C TRP A 9 0.19 4.53 -21.78
N LEU A 10 1.17 4.97 -22.56
CA LEU A 10 2.19 4.11 -23.16
C LEU A 10 3.46 4.00 -22.30
N ASP A 11 3.53 4.69 -21.16
CA ASP A 11 4.68 4.60 -20.26
C ASP A 11 4.64 3.29 -19.44
N PRO A 12 5.54 2.32 -19.71
CA PRO A 12 5.55 1.05 -18.98
C PRO A 12 5.82 1.21 -17.48
N LYS A 13 6.46 2.31 -17.08
CA LYS A 13 6.72 2.62 -15.67
C LYS A 13 5.44 3.03 -14.95
N LEU A 14 4.50 3.67 -15.65
CA LEU A 14 3.20 3.99 -15.08
C LEU A 14 2.36 2.73 -14.87
N TRP A 15 2.39 1.81 -15.82
CA TRP A 15 1.73 0.52 -15.68
C TRP A 15 2.29 -0.30 -14.51
N ALA A 16 3.62 -0.33 -14.35
CA ALA A 16 4.25 -1.01 -13.22
C ALA A 16 3.81 -0.42 -11.88
N ILE A 17 3.70 0.91 -11.78
CA ILE A 17 3.20 1.58 -10.57
C ILE A 17 1.72 1.25 -10.35
N SER A 18 0.88 1.25 -11.40
CA SER A 18 -0.54 0.90 -11.28
C SER A 18 -0.75 -0.52 -10.76
N VAL A 19 0.00 -1.48 -11.29
CA VAL A 19 -0.05 -2.88 -10.82
C VAL A 19 0.45 -2.98 -9.37
N ALA A 20 1.56 -2.33 -9.03
CA ALA A 20 2.09 -2.34 -7.67
C ALA A 20 1.08 -1.76 -6.67
N GLU A 21 0.42 -0.66 -7.03
CA GLU A 21 -0.60 -0.02 -6.19
C GLU A 21 -1.83 -0.91 -6.03
N THR A 22 -2.29 -1.54 -7.11
CA THR A 22 -3.40 -2.51 -7.04
C THR A 22 -3.08 -3.67 -6.10
N LEU A 23 -1.87 -4.24 -6.22
CA LEU A 23 -1.42 -5.33 -5.35
C LEU A 23 -1.26 -4.88 -3.88
N ALA A 24 -0.77 -3.65 -3.66
CA ALA A 24 -0.65 -3.08 -2.32
C ALA A 24 -2.03 -2.94 -1.65
N TRP A 25 -3.02 -2.36 -2.35
CA TRP A 25 -4.38 -2.24 -1.82
C TRP A 25 -5.05 -3.58 -1.61
N ALA A 26 -4.97 -4.49 -2.58
CA ALA A 26 -5.56 -5.82 -2.48
C ALA A 26 -4.96 -6.62 -1.29
N GLY A 27 -3.63 -6.67 -1.20
CA GLY A 27 -2.94 -7.47 -0.19
C GLY A 27 -2.87 -6.81 1.18
N LEU A 28 -2.49 -5.53 1.26
CA LEU A 28 -2.22 -4.90 2.56
C LEU A 28 -3.48 -4.30 3.20
N PHE A 29 -4.54 -4.02 2.45
CA PHE A 29 -5.76 -3.43 2.98
C PHE A 29 -6.99 -4.34 2.79
N TYR A 30 -7.37 -4.66 1.55
CA TYR A 30 -8.63 -5.38 1.28
C TYR A 30 -8.63 -6.84 1.71
N MET A 31 -7.47 -7.46 1.84
CA MET A 31 -7.36 -8.80 2.43
C MET A 31 -7.89 -8.82 3.87
N PHE A 32 -7.76 -7.74 4.63
CA PHE A 32 -8.23 -7.68 6.01
C PHE A 32 -9.75 -7.91 6.12
N PRO A 33 -10.62 -7.06 5.53
CA PRO A 33 -12.06 -7.27 5.60
C PRO A 33 -12.49 -8.60 4.96
N ALA A 34 -11.81 -9.06 3.92
CA ALA A 34 -12.10 -10.33 3.27
C ALA A 34 -11.86 -11.54 4.19
N LEU A 35 -10.86 -11.49 5.07
CA LEU A 35 -10.52 -12.58 5.98
C LEU A 35 -11.03 -12.38 7.42
N LEU A 36 -11.62 -11.24 7.76
CA LEU A 36 -12.03 -10.87 9.11
C LEU A 36 -12.91 -11.93 9.77
N LEU A 37 -13.97 -12.36 9.09
CA LEU A 37 -14.87 -13.38 9.62
C LEU A 37 -14.19 -14.75 9.76
N ARG A 38 -13.28 -15.07 8.83
CA ARG A 38 -12.51 -16.32 8.88
C ARG A 38 -11.58 -16.35 10.09
N TRP A 39 -10.90 -15.24 10.37
CA TRP A 39 -10.05 -15.12 11.57
C TRP A 39 -10.89 -15.15 12.87
N ASN A 40 -12.04 -14.48 12.90
CA ASN A 40 -12.95 -14.53 14.03
C ASN A 40 -13.37 -15.99 14.36
N HIS A 41 -13.74 -16.77 13.34
CA HIS A 41 -14.08 -18.18 13.53
C HIS A 41 -12.88 -19.06 13.91
N HIS A 42 -11.70 -18.79 13.33
CA HIS A 42 -10.51 -19.62 13.52
C HIS A 42 -9.87 -19.41 14.89
N PHE A 43 -9.72 -18.16 15.31
CA PHE A 43 -9.03 -17.80 16.56
C PHE A 43 -10.01 -17.60 17.74
N GLY A 44 -11.29 -17.42 17.48
CA GLY A 44 -12.28 -17.09 18.50
C GLY A 44 -12.18 -15.65 19.04
N TRP A 45 -11.34 -14.80 18.45
CA TRP A 45 -11.21 -13.39 18.83
C TRP A 45 -12.40 -12.59 18.31
N SER A 46 -12.81 -11.58 19.07
CA SER A 46 -13.91 -10.70 18.66
C SER A 46 -13.54 -9.87 17.42
N ILE A 47 -14.56 -9.45 16.66
CA ILE A 47 -14.38 -8.56 15.51
C ILE A 47 -13.70 -7.25 15.92
N SER A 48 -14.00 -6.74 17.11
CA SER A 48 -13.38 -5.53 17.66
C SER A 48 -11.88 -5.70 17.91
N GLU A 49 -11.46 -6.81 18.51
CA GLU A 49 -10.05 -7.12 18.72
C GLU A 49 -9.29 -7.25 17.40
N LEU A 50 -9.86 -7.96 16.43
CA LEU A 50 -9.25 -8.07 15.11
C LEU A 50 -9.15 -6.70 14.43
N SER A 51 -10.23 -5.91 14.43
CA SER A 51 -10.27 -4.58 13.81
C SER A 51 -9.26 -3.60 14.41
N PHE A 52 -8.92 -3.77 15.70
CA PHE A 52 -7.86 -3.00 16.34
C PHE A 52 -6.51 -3.19 15.65
N GLY A 53 -6.21 -4.38 15.14
CA GLY A 53 -4.99 -4.65 14.35
C GLY A 53 -4.90 -3.77 13.09
N LEU A 54 -5.99 -3.68 12.32
CA LEU A 54 -6.04 -2.80 11.14
C LEU A 54 -5.96 -1.33 11.53
N MET A 55 -6.66 -0.92 12.59
CA MET A 55 -6.59 0.45 13.09
C MET A 55 -5.15 0.83 13.46
N LEU A 56 -4.44 -0.07 14.16
CA LEU A 56 -3.02 0.11 14.50
C LEU A 56 -2.17 0.29 13.25
N ALA A 57 -2.37 -0.55 12.22
CA ALA A 57 -1.66 -0.44 10.95
C ALA A 57 -1.91 0.92 10.29
N LEU A 58 -3.15 1.40 10.25
CA LEU A 58 -3.49 2.68 9.64
C LEU A 58 -2.88 3.87 10.38
N VAL A 59 -2.89 3.86 11.72
CA VAL A 59 -2.25 4.91 12.54
C VAL A 59 -0.74 4.95 12.28
N ILE A 60 -0.09 3.80 12.29
CA ILE A 60 1.35 3.70 12.00
C ILE A 60 1.64 4.18 10.57
N SER A 61 0.80 3.77 9.59
CA SER A 61 0.99 4.16 8.20
C SER A 61 0.87 5.68 7.99
N ALA A 62 -0.03 6.34 8.71
CA ALA A 62 -0.16 7.79 8.66
C ALA A 62 1.11 8.51 9.14
N VAL A 63 1.71 8.04 10.23
CA VAL A 63 2.98 8.59 10.74
C VAL A 63 4.14 8.33 9.79
N VAL A 64 4.25 7.10 9.28
CA VAL A 64 5.31 6.71 8.34
C VAL A 64 5.15 7.40 6.99
N GLY A 65 3.93 7.70 6.54
CA GLY A 65 3.64 8.43 5.32
C GLY A 65 4.34 9.80 5.27
N ILE A 66 4.42 10.50 6.41
CA ILE A 66 5.15 11.78 6.52
C ILE A 66 6.66 11.59 6.25
N LEU A 67 7.24 10.51 6.78
CA LEU A 67 8.65 10.17 6.56
C LEU A 67 8.90 9.72 5.12
N SER A 68 7.97 8.96 4.56
CA SER A 68 7.99 8.50 3.16
C SER A 68 8.03 9.68 2.19
N GLY A 69 7.24 10.74 2.44
CA GLY A 69 7.28 11.97 1.64
C GLY A 69 8.69 12.57 1.58
N LYS A 70 9.36 12.68 2.73
CA LYS A 70 10.74 13.20 2.79
C LYS A 70 11.75 12.33 2.01
N LEU A 71 11.57 11.01 2.00
CA LEU A 71 12.43 10.10 1.23
C LEU A 71 12.18 10.24 -0.28
N ILE A 72 10.92 10.45 -0.68
CA ILE A 72 10.56 10.68 -2.08
C ILE A 72 11.17 11.99 -2.57
N ASP A 73 11.13 13.05 -1.76
CA ASP A 73 11.76 14.33 -2.09
C ASP A 73 13.27 14.20 -2.30
N LYS A 74 13.93 13.32 -1.55
CA LYS A 74 15.35 12.99 -1.74
C LYS A 74 15.63 12.11 -2.96
N GLY A 75 14.62 11.63 -3.67
CA GLY A 75 14.77 10.82 -4.89
C GLY A 75 14.64 9.31 -4.69
N PHE A 76 14.39 8.83 -3.47
CA PHE A 76 14.25 7.41 -3.15
C PHE A 76 12.84 6.83 -3.34
N GLY A 77 11.93 7.55 -4.01
CA GLY A 77 10.53 7.17 -4.12
C GLY A 77 10.29 5.81 -4.78
N ARG A 78 11.02 5.47 -5.87
CA ARG A 78 10.85 4.18 -6.55
C ARG A 78 11.26 2.99 -5.69
N PRO A 79 12.49 2.94 -5.13
CA PRO A 79 12.88 1.84 -4.27
C PRO A 79 12.01 1.77 -3.01
N LEU A 80 11.57 2.91 -2.45
CA LEU A 80 10.68 2.94 -1.29
C LEU A 80 9.37 2.20 -1.59
N VAL A 81 8.65 2.57 -2.65
CA VAL A 81 7.38 1.93 -3.02
C VAL A 81 7.58 0.44 -3.31
N ALA A 82 8.58 0.08 -4.11
CA ALA A 82 8.83 -1.32 -4.47
C ALA A 82 9.17 -2.18 -3.24
N LEU A 83 10.08 -1.71 -2.38
CA LEU A 83 10.46 -2.42 -1.16
C LEU A 83 9.27 -2.53 -0.20
N SER A 84 8.45 -1.49 -0.08
CA SER A 84 7.29 -1.49 0.81
C SER A 84 6.24 -2.52 0.36
N VAL A 85 5.93 -2.60 -0.93
CA VAL A 85 4.99 -3.61 -1.44
C VAL A 85 5.51 -5.02 -1.21
N ILE A 86 6.78 -5.28 -1.52
CA ILE A 86 7.39 -6.61 -1.37
C ILE A 86 7.48 -6.99 0.11
N ALA A 87 8.05 -6.13 0.95
CA ALA A 87 8.24 -6.44 2.37
C ALA A 87 6.90 -6.52 3.12
N GLY A 88 5.94 -5.63 2.82
CA GLY A 88 4.60 -5.70 3.38
C GLY A 88 3.89 -7.01 3.00
N GLY A 89 3.98 -7.42 1.72
CA GLY A 89 3.43 -8.69 1.26
C GLY A 89 4.07 -9.91 1.94
N LEU A 90 5.40 -9.91 2.11
CA LEU A 90 6.12 -10.97 2.82
C LEU A 90 5.73 -11.04 4.31
N LEU A 91 5.50 -9.90 4.96
CA LEU A 91 5.05 -9.87 6.35
C LEU A 91 3.69 -10.55 6.54
N LEU A 92 2.80 -10.49 5.57
CA LEU A 92 1.50 -11.16 5.67
C LEU A 92 1.64 -12.68 5.78
N LEU A 93 2.74 -13.26 5.30
CA LEU A 93 3.01 -14.70 5.47
C LEU A 93 3.17 -15.08 6.95
N PHE A 94 3.60 -14.15 7.81
CA PHE A 94 3.68 -14.41 9.24
C PHE A 94 2.30 -14.62 9.91
N LEU A 95 1.21 -14.19 9.27
CA LEU A 95 -0.14 -14.50 9.75
C LEU A 95 -0.41 -16.01 9.82
N ILE A 96 0.33 -16.84 9.09
CA ILE A 96 0.22 -18.31 9.09
C ILE A 96 0.65 -18.90 10.43
N VAL A 97 1.60 -18.26 11.11
CA VAL A 97 2.19 -18.75 12.37
C VAL A 97 1.64 -18.03 13.60
N VAL A 98 0.74 -17.09 13.41
CA VAL A 98 0.08 -16.36 14.52
C VAL A 98 -0.81 -17.33 15.31
N GLN A 99 -0.64 -17.34 16.63
CA GLN A 99 -1.47 -18.11 17.58
C GLN A 99 -2.08 -17.21 18.65
N GLU A 100 -1.45 -16.08 18.96
CA GLU A 100 -1.84 -15.16 19.99
C GLU A 100 -2.20 -13.78 19.42
N LEU A 101 -3.14 -13.08 20.06
CA LEU A 101 -3.65 -11.79 19.60
C LEU A 101 -2.55 -10.71 19.51
N TRP A 102 -1.59 -10.70 20.45
CA TRP A 102 -0.48 -9.74 20.42
C TRP A 102 0.44 -9.96 19.20
N GLN A 103 0.63 -11.20 18.75
CA GLN A 103 1.38 -11.52 17.53
C GLN A 103 0.67 -10.95 16.28
N PHE A 104 -0.67 -11.08 16.25
CA PHE A 104 -1.49 -10.49 15.20
C PHE A 104 -1.31 -8.97 15.14
N TYR A 105 -1.29 -8.30 16.29
CA TYR A 105 -1.05 -6.85 16.35
C TYR A 105 0.37 -6.48 15.94
N LEU A 106 1.38 -7.27 16.26
CA LEU A 106 2.74 -7.04 15.79
C LEU A 106 2.85 -7.15 14.28
N VAL A 107 2.23 -8.17 13.68
CA VAL A 107 2.22 -8.33 12.21
C VAL A 107 1.52 -7.14 11.56
N TRP A 108 0.30 -6.80 11.98
CA TRP A 108 -0.44 -5.69 11.39
C TRP A 108 0.22 -4.33 11.64
N GLY A 109 0.76 -4.09 12.82
CA GLY A 109 1.55 -2.88 13.09
C GLY A 109 2.76 -2.76 12.19
N SER A 110 3.47 -3.86 11.96
CA SER A 110 4.61 -3.91 11.03
C SER A 110 4.17 -3.69 9.57
N VAL A 111 3.06 -4.29 9.16
CA VAL A 111 2.45 -4.05 7.84
C VAL A 111 2.12 -2.56 7.67
N GLY A 112 1.63 -1.89 8.71
CA GLY A 112 1.36 -0.46 8.71
C GLY A 112 2.57 0.41 8.33
N VAL A 113 3.78 0.01 8.73
CA VAL A 113 5.02 0.70 8.31
C VAL A 113 5.16 0.68 6.79
N PHE A 114 4.91 -0.47 6.16
CA PHE A 114 5.04 -0.61 4.70
C PHE A 114 3.85 0.00 3.96
N MET A 115 2.64 -0.03 4.52
CA MET A 115 1.49 0.72 3.98
C MET A 115 1.83 2.21 3.83
N GLY A 116 2.47 2.83 4.85
CA GLY A 116 2.91 4.21 4.80
C GLY A 116 4.00 4.50 3.75
N GLY A 117 4.67 3.46 3.23
CA GLY A 117 5.68 3.57 2.19
C GLY A 117 5.16 3.35 0.75
N CYS A 118 3.96 2.79 0.57
CA CYS A 118 3.49 2.39 -0.75
C CYS A 118 2.06 2.84 -1.11
N PHE A 119 1.23 3.31 -0.19
CA PHE A 119 -0.13 3.74 -0.51
C PHE A 119 -0.18 5.08 -1.26
N TYR A 120 -1.36 5.64 -1.46
CA TYR A 120 -1.60 6.78 -2.34
C TYR A 120 -0.69 7.98 -2.10
N ASP A 121 -0.38 8.34 -0.84
CA ASP A 121 0.44 9.52 -0.56
C ASP A 121 1.84 9.43 -1.17
N PRO A 122 2.65 8.36 -0.92
CA PRO A 122 3.94 8.20 -1.59
C PRO A 122 3.81 7.96 -3.10
N CYS A 123 2.77 7.27 -3.55
CA CYS A 123 2.53 7.05 -4.97
C CYS A 123 2.25 8.37 -5.70
N PHE A 124 1.36 9.21 -5.18
CA PHE A 124 1.03 10.50 -5.79
C PHE A 124 2.19 11.49 -5.75
N ALA A 125 2.97 11.51 -4.67
CA ALA A 125 4.20 12.30 -4.59
C ALA A 125 5.20 11.89 -5.69
N LEU A 126 5.38 10.59 -5.90
CA LEU A 126 6.24 10.06 -6.96
C LEU A 126 5.75 10.44 -8.36
N LEU A 127 4.44 10.33 -8.61
CA LEU A 127 3.83 10.69 -9.90
C LEU A 127 3.90 12.20 -10.15
N THR A 128 3.61 13.01 -9.14
CA THR A 128 3.69 14.47 -9.22
C THR A 128 5.13 14.92 -9.51
N ARG A 129 6.12 14.31 -8.87
CA ARG A 129 7.53 14.58 -9.14
C ARG A 129 7.94 14.20 -10.55
N LYS A 130 7.41 13.08 -11.09
CA LYS A 130 7.75 12.60 -12.44
C LYS A 130 7.09 13.39 -13.56
N TYR A 131 5.80 13.70 -13.42
CA TYR A 131 4.98 14.29 -14.49
C TYR A 131 4.69 15.78 -14.29
N GLY A 132 4.99 16.37 -13.13
CA GLY A 132 4.80 17.78 -12.82
C GLY A 132 3.35 18.24 -13.05
N LYS A 133 3.17 19.30 -13.83
CA LYS A 133 1.83 19.85 -14.15
C LYS A 133 0.91 18.86 -14.89
N ASN A 134 1.47 17.82 -15.51
CA ASN A 134 0.72 16.79 -16.25
C ASN A 134 0.42 15.53 -15.41
N ALA A 135 0.62 15.56 -14.10
CA ALA A 135 0.44 14.41 -13.22
C ALA A 135 -1.03 13.94 -13.07
N LYS A 136 -2.01 14.81 -13.37
CA LYS A 136 -3.44 14.51 -13.19
C LYS A 136 -3.87 13.23 -13.91
N GLY A 137 -3.52 13.06 -15.18
CA GLY A 137 -3.87 11.86 -15.95
C GLY A 137 -3.26 10.58 -15.38
N PRO A 138 -1.93 10.52 -15.15
CA PRO A 138 -1.27 9.41 -14.46
C PRO A 138 -1.86 9.07 -13.10
N ILE A 139 -2.18 10.05 -12.27
CA ILE A 139 -2.83 9.82 -10.95
C ILE A 139 -4.20 9.16 -11.11
N VAL A 140 -5.04 9.70 -12.00
CA VAL A 140 -6.37 9.11 -12.26
C VAL A 140 -6.25 7.67 -12.76
N MET A 141 -5.29 7.37 -13.64
CA MET A 141 -5.07 6.02 -14.13
C MET A 141 -4.68 5.06 -12.99
N VAL A 142 -3.71 5.42 -12.15
CA VAL A 142 -3.29 4.58 -11.01
C VAL A 142 -4.44 4.36 -10.03
N THR A 143 -5.18 5.42 -9.69
CA THR A 143 -6.34 5.33 -8.77
C THR A 143 -7.44 4.45 -9.33
N PHE A 144 -7.70 4.50 -10.64
CA PHE A 144 -8.70 3.66 -11.31
C PHE A 144 -8.32 2.17 -11.18
N PHE A 145 -7.06 1.81 -11.50
CA PHE A 145 -6.61 0.43 -11.38
C PHE A 145 -6.57 -0.05 -9.93
N ALA A 146 -6.10 0.79 -8.99
CA ALA A 146 -6.11 0.45 -7.56
C ALA A 146 -7.55 0.27 -7.03
N GLY A 147 -8.53 1.02 -7.56
CA GLY A 147 -9.94 0.83 -7.25
C GLY A 147 -10.49 -0.54 -7.65
N LEU A 148 -9.93 -1.18 -8.68
CA LEU A 148 -10.32 -2.55 -9.06
C LEU A 148 -9.92 -3.59 -8.00
N ALA A 149 -8.99 -3.28 -7.09
CA ALA A 149 -8.61 -4.18 -6.00
C ALA A 149 -9.78 -4.49 -5.04
N ILE A 150 -10.83 -3.65 -5.02
CA ILE A 150 -12.05 -3.89 -4.21
C ILE A 150 -12.86 -5.07 -4.75
N THR A 151 -12.73 -5.36 -6.05
CA THR A 151 -13.58 -6.35 -6.74
C THR A 151 -12.96 -7.75 -6.77
N VAL A 152 -11.75 -7.90 -6.30
CA VAL A 152 -10.99 -9.17 -6.22
C VAL A 152 -11.05 -9.73 -4.81
#